data_e078becb409045f478f6ff9322408c2a
#
_entry.id   e078becb409045f478f6ff9322408c2a
#
_cell.length_a   1.000
_cell.length_b   1.000
_cell.length_c   1.000
_cell.angle_alpha   90.00
_cell.angle_beta   90.00
_cell.angle_gamma   90.00
#
_symmetry.space_group_name_H-M   'P 1'
#
loop_
_entity.id
_entity.type
_entity.pdbx_description
1 polymer ?
#
loop_
_entity_poly.entity_id
_entity_poly.type
_entity_poly.pdbx_seq_one_letter_code
_entity_poly.pdbx_strand_id
1 'polypeptide(L)'
;MNERGGVQMKRMVLMLTVLLMGFLCFAGLSFGQAVENEFYLITPVSKDVHDPALAAFAAYVKNKYNVDLKTSAMPQGTPVAYGQIVEWKGRPRADVFWGGEGTLFDNLASQGLLDQVQVPQKMWDEIPATIGKPIPLPIKDPKKFWVGTTLEPYGLIYQPKLLQRLGVTIKDWDDLLNPKLKGQIAQCTPDRSSSSHASYEVILAMYGWEKGWDWLTKLAANTGIFTARSRDVPSLVAKGEFAIGFAVPSYMAFAEVLGGYDVMYVYPTNAYVTPEPMAVLKGAPHPKAGHAFIEFLLTEEGQKVFMDRGLFPITPKLKVQGAPGSNAEKAVQFTAGIRSFYDIQVGNVYDEKIAGEKKRIEEVNAYFRKEIAEKHKEIIK
;
A
#
# COMPACT_ATOMS: atom_id res chain seq x y z
N MET A 1 69.10 4.91 49.41
CA MET A 1 68.15 3.83 49.02
C MET A 1 66.79 4.51 48.81
N ASN A 2 66.10 4.35 47.68
CA ASN A 2 64.73 4.72 47.32
C ASN A 2 64.49 5.76 46.22
N GLU A 3 65.34 5.90 45.26
CA GLU A 3 64.91 6.65 44.04
C GLU A 3 64.45 5.72 42.88
N ARG A 4 64.81 4.43 42.90
CA ARG A 4 64.46 3.50 41.79
C ARG A 4 63.02 2.98 41.83
N GLY A 5 62.36 2.98 43.01
CA GLY A 5 60.96 2.54 43.18
C GLY A 5 59.93 3.52 42.63
N GLY A 6 60.18 4.83 42.75
CA GLY A 6 59.26 5.87 42.29
C GLY A 6 59.14 6.02 40.75
N VAL A 7 60.21 5.70 40.05
CA VAL A 7 60.22 5.79 38.55
C VAL A 7 59.53 4.58 37.91
N GLN A 8 59.64 3.38 38.52
CA GLN A 8 58.92 2.21 38.03
C GLN A 8 57.39 2.30 38.24
N MET A 9 56.98 2.85 39.41
CA MET A 9 55.56 3.02 39.70
C MET A 9 54.91 4.09 38.82
N LYS A 10 55.63 5.20 38.51
CA LYS A 10 55.16 6.22 37.56
C LYS A 10 55.04 5.69 36.12
N ARG A 11 55.98 4.83 35.70
CA ARG A 11 55.92 4.20 34.36
C ARG A 11 54.80 3.19 34.24
N MET A 12 54.54 2.41 35.31
CA MET A 12 53.42 1.45 35.34
C MET A 12 52.04 2.12 35.37
N VAL A 13 51.90 3.25 36.13
CA VAL A 13 50.66 4.04 36.11
C VAL A 13 50.47 4.72 34.75
N LEU A 14 51.50 5.20 34.10
CA LEU A 14 51.40 5.80 32.79
C LEU A 14 51.06 4.77 31.69
N MET A 15 51.58 3.54 31.77
CA MET A 15 51.16 2.45 30.88
C MET A 15 49.73 1.96 31.10
N LEU A 16 49.26 1.91 32.34
CA LEU A 16 47.86 1.57 32.64
C LEU A 16 46.89 2.64 32.18
N THR A 17 47.28 3.96 32.27
CA THR A 17 46.42 5.06 31.78
C THR A 17 46.37 5.09 30.25
N VAL A 18 47.44 4.77 29.54
CA VAL A 18 47.46 4.68 28.09
C VAL A 18 46.68 3.47 27.60
N LEU A 19 46.74 2.32 28.29
CA LEU A 19 45.92 1.13 27.99
C LEU A 19 44.42 1.37 28.28
N LEU A 20 44.06 2.10 29.37
CA LEU A 20 42.67 2.47 29.65
C LEU A 20 42.11 3.49 28.64
N MET A 21 42.90 4.49 28.23
CA MET A 21 42.49 5.42 27.16
C MET A 21 42.38 4.75 25.79
N GLY A 22 43.24 3.78 25.48
CA GLY A 22 43.10 2.94 24.27
C GLY A 22 41.83 2.09 24.25
N PHE A 23 41.37 1.58 25.40
CA PHE A 23 40.15 0.82 25.52
C PHE A 23 38.88 1.69 25.49
N LEU A 24 38.95 2.95 25.94
CA LEU A 24 37.85 3.91 25.91
C LEU A 24 37.62 4.50 24.50
N CYS A 25 38.65 4.54 23.65
CA CYS A 25 38.48 4.96 22.24
C CYS A 25 37.91 3.86 21.34
N PHE A 26 37.94 2.58 21.75
CA PHE A 26 37.31 1.47 20.99
C PHE A 26 35.85 1.18 21.40
N ALA A 27 35.37 1.76 22.51
CA ALA A 27 33.98 1.57 22.94
C ALA A 27 32.98 2.49 22.24
N GLY A 28 33.41 3.30 21.27
CA GLY A 28 32.57 4.25 20.52
C GLY A 28 32.19 3.84 19.11
N LEU A 29 32.70 2.72 18.60
CA LEU A 29 32.22 2.10 17.38
C LEU A 29 31.06 1.17 17.71
N SER A 30 29.88 1.76 17.93
CA SER A 30 28.63 1.05 17.74
C SER A 30 28.64 0.61 16.27
N PHE A 31 29.11 -0.61 16.00
CA PHE A 31 28.86 -1.29 14.75
C PHE A 31 27.35 -1.47 14.67
N GLY A 32 26.64 -0.46 14.13
CA GLY A 32 25.30 -0.65 13.67
C GLY A 32 25.31 -1.94 12.85
N GLN A 33 24.46 -2.87 13.22
CA GLN A 33 24.40 -4.19 12.63
C GLN A 33 24.28 -4.02 11.11
N ALA A 34 25.29 -4.40 10.34
CA ALA A 34 25.33 -4.20 8.89
C ALA A 34 24.06 -4.75 8.24
N VAL A 35 23.44 -3.95 7.37
CA VAL A 35 22.31 -4.38 6.55
C VAL A 35 22.85 -5.38 5.52
N GLU A 36 22.08 -6.40 5.19
CA GLU A 36 22.44 -7.36 4.14
C GLU A 36 22.52 -6.63 2.78
N ASN A 37 23.22 -7.23 1.81
CA ASN A 37 23.43 -6.66 0.49
C ASN A 37 22.43 -7.13 -0.59
N GLU A 38 21.41 -7.87 -0.18
CA GLU A 38 20.28 -8.29 -1.02
C GLU A 38 18.96 -8.00 -0.33
N PHE A 39 17.92 -7.78 -1.12
CA PHE A 39 16.55 -7.56 -0.65
C PHE A 39 15.53 -8.05 -1.67
N TYR A 40 14.56 -8.83 -1.21
CA TYR A 40 13.51 -9.42 -2.03
C TYR A 40 12.13 -9.02 -1.54
N LEU A 41 11.35 -8.42 -2.43
CA LEU A 41 9.99 -7.94 -2.16
C LEU A 41 8.97 -8.85 -2.84
N ILE A 42 7.90 -9.26 -2.13
CA ILE A 42 6.69 -9.80 -2.75
C ILE A 42 5.56 -8.77 -2.62
N THR A 43 4.87 -8.42 -3.72
CA THR A 43 3.96 -7.28 -3.73
C THR A 43 2.92 -7.31 -4.84
N PRO A 44 1.65 -6.93 -4.57
CA PRO A 44 0.66 -6.56 -5.57
C PRO A 44 0.82 -5.12 -6.08
N VAL A 45 1.56 -4.27 -5.37
CA VAL A 45 1.79 -2.85 -5.74
C VAL A 45 2.42 -2.79 -7.13
N SER A 46 1.98 -1.84 -7.95
CA SER A 46 2.42 -1.79 -9.35
C SER A 46 3.90 -1.40 -9.48
N LYS A 47 4.47 -1.79 -10.61
CA LYS A 47 5.87 -1.54 -10.95
C LYS A 47 6.23 -0.05 -10.89
N ASP A 48 5.31 0.82 -11.30
CA ASP A 48 5.50 2.27 -11.31
C ASP A 48 5.69 2.87 -9.90
N VAL A 49 5.30 2.14 -8.85
CA VAL A 49 5.47 2.53 -7.45
C VAL A 49 6.65 1.77 -6.82
N HIS A 50 6.68 0.43 -6.94
CA HIS A 50 7.70 -0.33 -6.22
C HIS A 50 9.11 -0.18 -6.81
N ASP A 51 9.28 -0.03 -8.14
CA ASP A 51 10.63 0.14 -8.72
C ASP A 51 11.31 1.44 -8.25
N PRO A 52 10.64 2.62 -8.30
CA PRO A 52 11.22 3.83 -7.72
C PRO A 52 11.51 3.73 -6.21
N ALA A 53 10.63 3.06 -5.45
CA ALA A 53 10.85 2.83 -4.02
C ALA A 53 12.09 1.96 -3.76
N LEU A 54 12.27 0.88 -4.53
CA LEU A 54 13.46 0.02 -4.45
C LEU A 54 14.75 0.74 -4.86
N ALA A 55 14.71 1.55 -5.92
CA ALA A 55 15.86 2.34 -6.35
C ALA A 55 16.27 3.38 -5.30
N ALA A 56 15.30 4.12 -4.74
CA ALA A 56 15.53 5.08 -3.68
C ALA A 56 16.04 4.42 -2.39
N PHE A 57 15.50 3.25 -2.05
CA PHE A 57 15.99 2.45 -0.92
C PHE A 57 17.44 2.00 -1.09
N ALA A 58 17.82 1.51 -2.27
CA ALA A 58 19.20 1.12 -2.55
C ALA A 58 20.17 2.30 -2.38
N ALA A 59 19.78 3.49 -2.85
CA ALA A 59 20.55 4.72 -2.65
C ALA A 59 20.66 5.12 -1.16
N TYR A 60 19.55 5.03 -0.42
CA TYR A 60 19.52 5.27 1.03
C TYR A 60 20.45 4.32 1.79
N VAL A 61 20.42 3.02 1.47
CA VAL A 61 21.29 2.01 2.09
C VAL A 61 22.76 2.28 1.76
N LYS A 62 23.06 2.65 0.52
CA LYS A 62 24.42 3.05 0.12
C LYS A 62 24.92 4.24 0.93
N ASN A 63 24.09 5.27 1.08
CA ASN A 63 24.48 6.49 1.80
C ASN A 63 24.61 6.27 3.31
N LYS A 64 23.68 5.50 3.91
CA LYS A 64 23.62 5.32 5.38
C LYS A 64 24.55 4.23 5.89
N TYR A 65 24.69 3.14 5.15
CA TYR A 65 25.42 1.94 5.59
C TYR A 65 26.65 1.60 4.74
N ASN A 66 26.89 2.31 3.64
CA ASN A 66 27.95 2.05 2.63
C ASN A 66 27.86 0.61 2.04
N VAL A 67 26.64 0.10 1.87
CA VAL A 67 26.37 -1.21 1.27
C VAL A 67 25.77 -1.02 -0.13
N ASP A 68 26.27 -1.76 -1.11
CA ASP A 68 25.68 -1.84 -2.46
C ASP A 68 24.57 -2.88 -2.44
N LEU A 69 23.33 -2.42 -2.23
CA LEU A 69 22.15 -3.28 -2.09
C LEU A 69 21.60 -3.68 -3.46
N LYS A 70 21.43 -4.98 -3.67
CA LYS A 70 20.70 -5.54 -4.81
C LYS A 70 19.25 -5.77 -4.42
N THR A 71 18.33 -5.17 -5.15
CA THR A 71 16.89 -5.30 -4.89
C THR A 71 16.19 -6.07 -5.98
N SER A 72 15.18 -6.86 -5.62
CA SER A 72 14.33 -7.58 -6.56
C SER A 72 12.88 -7.60 -6.05
N ALA A 73 11.93 -7.58 -6.98
CA ALA A 73 10.51 -7.71 -6.68
C ALA A 73 9.90 -8.93 -7.36
N MET A 74 8.96 -9.58 -6.66
CA MET A 74 8.06 -10.62 -7.16
C MET A 74 6.64 -10.05 -7.23
N PRO A 75 6.23 -9.46 -8.38
CA PRO A 75 4.90 -8.89 -8.54
C PRO A 75 3.85 -10.00 -8.61
N GLN A 76 2.94 -10.04 -7.64
CA GLN A 76 1.85 -11.01 -7.55
C GLN A 76 0.55 -10.30 -7.18
N GLY A 77 -0.61 -10.78 -7.65
CA GLY A 77 -1.89 -10.32 -7.10
C GLY A 77 -2.01 -10.69 -5.62
N THR A 78 -2.71 -9.86 -4.84
CA THR A 78 -2.81 -10.01 -3.37
C THR A 78 -3.17 -11.43 -2.91
N PRO A 79 -4.21 -12.09 -3.46
CA PRO A 79 -4.55 -13.45 -3.02
C PRO A 79 -3.46 -14.48 -3.34
N VAL A 80 -2.74 -14.30 -4.45
CA VAL A 80 -1.64 -15.19 -4.87
C VAL A 80 -0.43 -15.00 -3.95
N ALA A 81 -0.05 -13.75 -3.68
CA ALA A 81 1.05 -13.43 -2.76
C ALA A 81 0.79 -13.99 -1.35
N TYR A 82 -0.42 -13.77 -0.83
CA TYR A 82 -0.84 -14.33 0.47
C TYR A 82 -0.73 -15.86 0.50
N GLY A 83 -1.33 -16.54 -0.49
CA GLY A 83 -1.28 -18.01 -0.59
C GLY A 83 0.16 -18.53 -0.64
N GLN A 84 1.02 -17.89 -1.41
CA GLN A 84 2.42 -18.25 -1.53
C GLN A 84 3.19 -18.07 -0.21
N ILE A 85 2.94 -17.00 0.55
CA ILE A 85 3.54 -16.79 1.86
C ILE A 85 3.12 -17.90 2.84
N VAL A 86 1.84 -18.26 2.84
CA VAL A 86 1.34 -19.38 3.68
C VAL A 86 1.98 -20.71 3.28
N GLU A 87 2.15 -20.98 1.97
CA GLU A 87 2.81 -22.20 1.48
C GLU A 87 4.29 -22.30 1.87
N TRP A 88 4.98 -21.18 2.01
CA TRP A 88 6.38 -21.15 2.45
C TRP A 88 6.59 -21.61 3.91
N LYS A 89 5.55 -21.60 4.74
CA LYS A 89 5.57 -22.13 6.11
C LYS A 89 6.74 -21.62 6.96
N GLY A 90 7.00 -20.30 6.93
CA GLY A 90 8.10 -19.67 7.68
C GLY A 90 9.48 -19.85 7.05
N ARG A 91 9.57 -20.24 5.79
CA ARG A 91 10.80 -20.26 4.97
C ARG A 91 10.59 -19.45 3.71
N PRO A 92 10.36 -18.14 3.83
CA PRO A 92 10.01 -17.31 2.69
C PRO A 92 11.18 -17.16 1.72
N ARG A 93 10.82 -16.87 0.46
CA ARG A 93 11.76 -16.48 -0.60
C ARG A 93 11.78 -14.98 -0.84
N ALA A 94 11.12 -14.21 0.02
CA ALA A 94 11.10 -12.77 0.06
C ALA A 94 11.33 -12.31 1.50
N ASP A 95 11.74 -11.05 1.65
CA ASP A 95 12.00 -10.45 2.95
C ASP A 95 10.78 -9.71 3.46
N VAL A 96 10.07 -9.04 2.57
CA VAL A 96 8.93 -8.18 2.88
C VAL A 96 7.74 -8.52 1.99
N PHE A 97 6.55 -8.52 2.59
CA PHE A 97 5.27 -8.43 1.90
C PHE A 97 4.75 -7.00 1.99
N TRP A 98 4.41 -6.40 0.86
CA TRP A 98 3.91 -5.02 0.78
C TRP A 98 2.66 -4.94 -0.08
N GLY A 99 1.58 -4.37 0.48
CA GLY A 99 0.33 -4.10 -0.21
C GLY A 99 -0.78 -5.12 0.03
N GLY A 100 -1.99 -4.71 -0.17
CA GLY A 100 -3.21 -5.45 0.12
C GLY A 100 -3.99 -4.87 1.30
N GLU A 101 -4.72 -5.70 2.02
CA GLU A 101 -5.58 -5.30 3.14
C GLU A 101 -4.97 -5.68 4.48
N GLY A 102 -5.19 -4.87 5.52
CA GLY A 102 -4.66 -5.10 6.87
C GLY A 102 -5.05 -6.45 7.47
N THR A 103 -6.27 -6.92 7.21
CA THR A 103 -6.76 -8.23 7.68
C THR A 103 -5.95 -9.42 7.18
N LEU A 104 -5.37 -9.34 5.98
CA LEU A 104 -4.47 -10.39 5.48
C LEU A 104 -3.18 -10.45 6.31
N PHE A 105 -2.67 -9.31 6.72
CA PHE A 105 -1.50 -9.22 7.59
C PHE A 105 -1.83 -9.70 9.01
N ASP A 106 -3.00 -9.39 9.56
CA ASP A 106 -3.47 -9.94 10.83
C ASP A 106 -3.57 -11.46 10.78
N ASN A 107 -4.06 -12.02 9.68
CA ASN A 107 -4.13 -13.45 9.46
C ASN A 107 -2.73 -14.10 9.36
N LEU A 108 -1.77 -13.46 8.68
CA LEU A 108 -0.38 -13.95 8.63
C LEU A 108 0.29 -13.85 10.00
N ALA A 109 0.05 -12.77 10.75
CA ALA A 109 0.57 -12.60 12.11
C ALA A 109 0.03 -13.67 13.06
N SER A 110 -1.28 -13.99 12.98
CA SER A 110 -1.90 -15.03 13.80
C SER A 110 -1.34 -16.43 13.52
N GLN A 111 -0.83 -16.67 12.30
CA GLN A 111 -0.17 -17.91 11.90
C GLN A 111 1.34 -17.92 12.24
N GLY A 112 1.87 -16.83 12.85
CA GLY A 112 3.29 -16.70 13.17
C GLY A 112 4.21 -16.54 11.96
N LEU A 113 3.68 -16.01 10.84
CA LEU A 113 4.40 -15.84 9.57
C LEU A 113 5.00 -14.45 9.38
N LEU A 114 4.82 -13.54 10.34
CA LEU A 114 5.40 -12.19 10.33
C LEU A 114 6.35 -11.99 11.49
N ASP A 115 7.38 -11.17 11.28
CA ASP A 115 8.22 -10.61 12.33
C ASP A 115 7.68 -9.25 12.79
N GLN A 116 8.00 -8.86 14.03
CA GLN A 116 7.66 -7.53 14.52
C GLN A 116 8.49 -6.45 13.80
N VAL A 117 7.83 -5.42 13.32
CA VAL A 117 8.45 -4.26 12.65
C VAL A 117 9.40 -3.56 13.63
N GLN A 118 10.64 -3.37 13.22
CA GLN A 118 11.68 -2.67 13.97
C GLN A 118 11.95 -1.31 13.33
N VAL A 119 11.32 -0.29 13.87
CA VAL A 119 11.52 1.12 13.50
C VAL A 119 11.68 1.95 14.77
N PRO A 120 12.32 3.14 14.72
CA PRO A 120 12.42 4.04 15.85
C PRO A 120 11.04 4.31 16.48
N GLN A 121 10.92 4.23 17.80
CA GLN A 121 9.64 4.38 18.50
C GLN A 121 8.95 5.71 18.15
N LYS A 122 9.70 6.81 18.05
CA LYS A 122 9.18 8.11 17.64
C LYS A 122 8.49 8.05 16.27
N MET A 123 9.08 7.37 15.30
CA MET A 123 8.52 7.20 13.95
C MET A 123 7.21 6.38 14.01
N TRP A 124 7.20 5.32 14.81
CA TRP A 124 6.01 4.52 15.05
C TRP A 124 4.86 5.32 15.65
N ASP A 125 5.16 6.17 16.66
CA ASP A 125 4.16 6.98 17.39
C ASP A 125 3.59 8.11 16.52
N GLU A 126 4.31 8.56 15.51
CA GLU A 126 3.87 9.57 14.56
C GLU A 126 2.80 9.08 13.58
N ILE A 127 2.68 7.76 13.40
CA ILE A 127 1.63 7.15 12.56
C ILE A 127 0.38 6.96 13.43
N PRO A 128 -0.78 7.50 13.06
CA PRO A 128 -2.04 7.26 13.76
C PRO A 128 -2.38 5.77 13.82
N ALA A 129 -3.16 5.36 14.83
CA ALA A 129 -3.59 3.96 14.92
C ALA A 129 -4.65 3.61 13.90
N THR A 130 -5.52 4.57 13.56
CA THR A 130 -6.69 4.36 12.69
C THR A 130 -6.99 5.59 11.84
N ILE A 131 -7.77 5.40 10.78
CA ILE A 131 -8.36 6.45 9.96
C ILE A 131 -9.85 6.15 9.72
N GLY A 132 -10.66 7.20 9.50
CA GLY A 132 -12.07 7.07 9.12
C GLY A 132 -13.05 7.03 10.29
N LYS A 133 -14.33 7.25 9.97
CA LYS A 133 -15.50 7.22 10.86
C LYS A 133 -16.74 6.78 10.05
N PRO A 134 -17.79 6.20 10.64
CA PRO A 134 -17.92 5.81 12.05
C PRO A 134 -17.12 4.58 12.45
N ILE A 135 -16.70 3.71 11.51
CA ILE A 135 -15.91 2.51 11.78
C ILE A 135 -14.42 2.88 11.57
N PRO A 136 -13.59 2.89 12.64
CA PRO A 136 -12.18 3.19 12.48
C PRO A 136 -11.45 2.05 11.75
N LEU A 137 -10.77 2.39 10.66
CA LEU A 137 -9.92 1.49 9.89
C LEU A 137 -8.51 1.47 10.50
N PRO A 138 -7.97 0.32 10.91
CA PRO A 138 -6.59 0.22 11.38
C PRO A 138 -5.59 0.59 10.28
N ILE A 139 -4.57 1.36 10.60
CA ILE A 139 -3.47 1.69 9.69
C ILE A 139 -2.11 1.21 10.19
N LYS A 140 -2.08 0.56 11.33
CA LYS A 140 -0.95 -0.21 11.86
C LYS A 140 -1.45 -1.23 12.89
N ASP A 141 -0.73 -2.33 13.04
CA ASP A 141 -1.01 -3.32 14.08
C ASP A 141 -0.46 -2.85 15.44
N PRO A 142 -1.26 -2.82 16.53
CA PRO A 142 -0.77 -2.44 17.85
C PRO A 142 0.33 -3.36 18.40
N LYS A 143 0.44 -4.61 17.91
CA LYS A 143 1.50 -5.56 18.24
C LYS A 143 2.73 -5.43 17.35
N LYS A 144 2.73 -4.49 16.42
CA LYS A 144 3.82 -4.19 15.47
C LYS A 144 4.12 -5.29 14.44
N PHE A 145 3.20 -6.16 14.09
CA PHE A 145 3.45 -7.13 13.02
C PHE A 145 3.38 -6.52 11.63
N TRP A 146 2.63 -5.42 11.46
CA TRP A 146 2.57 -4.69 10.21
C TRP A 146 2.34 -3.19 10.44
N VAL A 147 2.63 -2.40 9.42
CA VAL A 147 2.41 -0.95 9.40
C VAL A 147 2.00 -0.50 8.01
N GLY A 148 1.06 0.43 7.93
CA GLY A 148 0.76 1.16 6.70
C GLY A 148 1.94 2.03 6.30
N THR A 149 2.16 2.13 4.99
CA THR A 149 3.27 2.92 4.44
C THR A 149 2.79 4.18 3.72
N THR A 150 1.57 4.16 3.23
CA THR A 150 0.92 5.30 2.55
C THR A 150 -0.59 5.10 2.60
N LEU A 151 -1.37 6.14 2.29
CA LEU A 151 -2.82 6.02 2.14
C LEU A 151 -3.19 5.98 0.65
N GLU A 152 -3.98 4.99 0.31
CA GLU A 152 -4.44 4.76 -1.05
C GLU A 152 -5.96 4.62 -1.09
N PRO A 153 -6.69 5.63 -1.56
CA PRO A 153 -8.13 5.52 -1.76
C PRO A 153 -8.49 4.80 -3.05
N TYR A 154 -9.60 4.07 -3.02
CA TYR A 154 -10.23 3.43 -4.16
C TYR A 154 -11.40 4.26 -4.67
N GLY A 155 -11.50 4.40 -5.98
CA GLY A 155 -12.55 5.23 -6.55
C GLY A 155 -12.82 4.89 -8.01
N LEU A 156 -13.24 5.91 -8.75
CA LEU A 156 -13.69 5.80 -10.12
C LEU A 156 -12.77 6.59 -11.04
N ILE A 157 -12.11 5.94 -11.99
CA ILE A 157 -11.44 6.61 -13.10
C ILE A 157 -12.45 6.79 -14.25
N TYR A 158 -12.40 7.91 -14.94
CA TYR A 158 -13.25 8.13 -16.11
C TYR A 158 -12.55 8.91 -17.21
N GLN A 159 -13.03 8.72 -18.44
CA GLN A 159 -12.57 9.43 -19.61
C GLN A 159 -13.56 10.58 -19.93
N PRO A 160 -13.15 11.86 -19.74
CA PRO A 160 -14.06 13.00 -19.81
C PRO A 160 -14.82 13.14 -21.13
N LYS A 161 -14.12 12.91 -22.26
CA LYS A 161 -14.72 13.03 -23.60
C LYS A 161 -15.77 11.96 -23.89
N LEU A 162 -15.60 10.75 -23.31
CA LEU A 162 -16.62 9.70 -23.43
C LEU A 162 -17.85 10.03 -22.61
N LEU A 163 -17.68 10.48 -21.36
CA LEU A 163 -18.80 10.89 -20.52
C LEU A 163 -19.56 12.06 -21.12
N GLN A 164 -18.87 13.06 -21.70
CA GLN A 164 -19.50 14.17 -22.40
C GLN A 164 -20.36 13.72 -23.57
N ARG A 165 -19.85 12.76 -24.40
CA ARG A 165 -20.61 12.19 -25.52
C ARG A 165 -21.86 11.44 -25.08
N LEU A 166 -21.78 10.76 -23.95
CA LEU A 166 -22.89 10.03 -23.35
C LEU A 166 -23.89 10.96 -22.63
N GLY A 167 -23.52 12.22 -22.39
CA GLY A 167 -24.29 13.17 -21.60
C GLY A 167 -24.49 12.70 -20.16
N VAL A 168 -23.40 12.16 -19.54
CA VAL A 168 -23.38 11.63 -18.18
C VAL A 168 -22.34 12.40 -17.37
N THR A 169 -22.64 12.64 -16.09
CA THR A 169 -21.71 13.18 -15.10
C THR A 169 -21.60 12.17 -13.96
N ILE A 170 -20.39 11.95 -13.46
CA ILE A 170 -20.12 11.02 -12.36
C ILE A 170 -19.61 11.82 -11.16
N LYS A 171 -20.27 11.63 -10.01
CA LYS A 171 -19.88 12.23 -8.72
C LYS A 171 -19.88 11.22 -7.60
N ASP A 172 -20.75 10.21 -7.65
CA ASP A 172 -20.90 9.19 -6.61
C ASP A 172 -21.31 7.83 -7.20
N TRP A 173 -21.44 6.84 -6.35
CA TRP A 173 -21.72 5.45 -6.71
C TRP A 173 -22.97 5.28 -7.56
N ASP A 174 -24.08 5.92 -7.19
CA ASP A 174 -25.38 5.75 -7.87
C ASP A 174 -25.39 6.28 -9.31
N ASP A 175 -24.48 7.19 -9.65
CA ASP A 175 -24.32 7.65 -11.02
C ASP A 175 -23.90 6.54 -11.99
N LEU A 176 -23.26 5.47 -11.46
CA LEU A 176 -22.87 4.29 -12.23
C LEU A 176 -24.06 3.46 -12.72
N LEU A 177 -25.24 3.64 -12.11
CA LEU A 177 -26.46 2.92 -12.48
C LEU A 177 -27.21 3.62 -13.65
N ASN A 178 -26.69 4.74 -14.16
CA ASN A 178 -27.30 5.43 -15.30
C ASN A 178 -27.33 4.51 -16.53
N PRO A 179 -28.51 4.26 -17.14
CA PRO A 179 -28.65 3.33 -18.26
C PRO A 179 -27.86 3.75 -19.52
N LYS A 180 -27.48 5.04 -19.64
CA LYS A 180 -26.61 5.51 -20.71
C LYS A 180 -25.19 4.92 -20.63
N LEU A 181 -24.81 4.36 -19.49
CA LEU A 181 -23.53 3.70 -19.26
C LEU A 181 -23.53 2.23 -19.64
N LYS A 182 -24.60 1.71 -20.24
CA LYS A 182 -24.69 0.29 -20.63
C LYS A 182 -23.47 -0.13 -21.44
N GLY A 183 -22.73 -1.13 -20.90
CA GLY A 183 -21.51 -1.66 -21.50
C GLY A 183 -20.29 -0.70 -21.46
N GLN A 184 -20.36 0.40 -20.73
CA GLN A 184 -19.31 1.43 -20.69
C GLN A 184 -18.43 1.41 -19.43
N ILE A 185 -18.66 0.44 -18.55
CA ILE A 185 -17.88 0.31 -17.31
C ILE A 185 -16.93 -0.89 -17.43
N ALA A 186 -15.66 -0.67 -17.08
CA ALA A 186 -14.67 -1.72 -16.85
C ALA A 186 -14.47 -1.94 -15.34
N GLN A 187 -14.41 -3.19 -14.89
CA GLN A 187 -14.07 -3.52 -13.51
C GLN A 187 -13.32 -4.84 -13.42
N CYS A 188 -12.56 -5.04 -12.34
CA CYS A 188 -11.96 -6.33 -12.03
C CYS A 188 -12.94 -7.15 -11.16
N THR A 189 -12.84 -8.47 -11.23
CA THR A 189 -13.65 -9.37 -10.40
C THR A 189 -13.20 -9.32 -8.93
N PRO A 190 -14.13 -9.41 -7.95
CA PRO A 190 -13.77 -9.31 -6.52
C PRO A 190 -12.89 -10.47 -6.02
N ASP A 191 -12.94 -11.65 -6.66
CA ASP A 191 -12.11 -12.81 -6.31
C ASP A 191 -10.65 -12.69 -6.77
N ARG A 192 -10.33 -11.68 -7.58
CA ARG A 192 -8.98 -11.46 -8.13
C ARG A 192 -8.33 -10.15 -7.70
N SER A 193 -9.07 -9.29 -7.05
CA SER A 193 -8.64 -7.95 -6.66
C SER A 193 -9.19 -7.56 -5.30
N SER A 194 -8.30 -7.23 -4.35
CA SER A 194 -8.68 -6.71 -3.04
C SER A 194 -9.42 -5.37 -3.15
N SER A 195 -9.01 -4.47 -4.06
CA SER A 195 -9.71 -3.21 -4.27
C SER A 195 -11.15 -3.40 -4.76
N SER A 196 -11.37 -4.36 -5.66
CA SER A 196 -12.73 -4.70 -6.10
C SER A 196 -13.54 -5.33 -4.99
N HIS A 197 -12.96 -6.28 -4.23
CA HIS A 197 -13.63 -6.90 -3.07
C HIS A 197 -14.03 -5.83 -2.04
N ALA A 198 -13.11 -4.97 -1.63
CA ALA A 198 -13.39 -3.88 -0.68
C ALA A 198 -14.50 -2.94 -1.17
N SER A 199 -14.49 -2.58 -2.46
CA SER A 199 -15.55 -1.72 -3.01
C SER A 199 -16.91 -2.42 -3.09
N TYR A 200 -16.96 -3.73 -3.35
CA TYR A 200 -18.18 -4.52 -3.23
C TYR A 200 -18.70 -4.52 -1.79
N GLU A 201 -17.83 -4.74 -0.82
CA GLU A 201 -18.19 -4.72 0.61
C GLU A 201 -18.66 -3.33 1.06
N VAL A 202 -18.10 -2.24 0.54
CA VAL A 202 -18.62 -0.88 0.79
C VAL A 202 -20.07 -0.77 0.32
N ILE A 203 -20.39 -1.23 -0.88
CA ILE A 203 -21.77 -1.22 -1.40
C ILE A 203 -22.69 -2.09 -0.55
N LEU A 204 -22.22 -3.29 -0.16
CA LEU A 204 -22.98 -4.20 0.70
C LEU A 204 -23.20 -3.62 2.12
N ALA A 205 -22.22 -2.88 2.65
CA ALA A 205 -22.34 -2.20 3.94
C ALA A 205 -23.29 -0.99 3.88
N MET A 206 -23.27 -0.22 2.77
CA MET A 206 -24.15 0.93 2.59
C MET A 206 -25.64 0.55 2.44
N TYR A 207 -25.90 -0.49 1.68
CA TYR A 207 -27.29 -0.85 1.29
C TYR A 207 -27.83 -2.11 1.98
N GLY A 208 -26.97 -2.87 2.67
CA GLY A 208 -27.28 -4.21 3.18
C GLY A 208 -27.16 -5.28 2.10
N TRP A 209 -27.16 -6.56 2.53
CA TRP A 209 -26.88 -7.71 1.65
C TRP A 209 -27.77 -7.77 0.41
N GLU A 210 -29.08 -7.78 0.59
CA GLU A 210 -30.02 -7.95 -0.52
C GLU A 210 -30.02 -6.76 -1.49
N LYS A 211 -30.16 -5.53 -0.95
CA LYS A 211 -30.18 -4.31 -1.78
C LYS A 211 -28.81 -4.00 -2.39
N GLY A 212 -27.74 -4.33 -1.67
CA GLY A 212 -26.37 -4.15 -2.19
C GLY A 212 -26.10 -5.06 -3.38
N TRP A 213 -26.55 -6.31 -3.34
CA TRP A 213 -26.43 -7.20 -4.49
C TRP A 213 -27.36 -6.82 -5.66
N ASP A 214 -28.56 -6.28 -5.39
CA ASP A 214 -29.39 -5.67 -6.44
C ASP A 214 -28.69 -4.50 -7.11
N TRP A 215 -28.05 -3.64 -6.33
CA TRP A 215 -27.23 -2.53 -6.82
C TRP A 215 -26.04 -3.02 -7.68
N LEU A 216 -25.29 -4.01 -7.19
CA LEU A 216 -24.15 -4.60 -7.90
C LEU A 216 -24.58 -5.33 -9.18
N THR A 217 -25.74 -5.92 -9.22
CA THR A 217 -26.33 -6.52 -10.43
C THR A 217 -26.70 -5.43 -11.46
N LYS A 218 -27.25 -4.30 -11.03
CA LYS A 218 -27.48 -3.13 -11.90
C LYS A 218 -26.19 -2.54 -12.42
N LEU A 219 -25.15 -2.46 -11.59
CA LEU A 219 -23.80 -2.07 -12.04
C LEU A 219 -23.28 -3.05 -13.12
N ALA A 220 -23.49 -4.36 -12.93
CA ALA A 220 -23.11 -5.37 -13.91
C ALA A 220 -23.80 -5.21 -15.27
N ALA A 221 -25.04 -4.70 -15.30
CA ALA A 221 -25.74 -4.36 -16.54
C ALA A 221 -25.07 -3.23 -17.34
N ASN A 222 -24.35 -2.34 -16.66
CA ASN A 222 -23.55 -1.28 -17.28
C ASN A 222 -22.10 -1.69 -17.50
N THR A 223 -21.67 -2.85 -16.98
CA THR A 223 -20.30 -3.36 -17.11
C THR A 223 -20.10 -4.03 -18.48
N GLY A 224 -19.17 -3.52 -19.26
CA GLY A 224 -18.80 -4.12 -20.55
C GLY A 224 -17.74 -5.21 -20.44
N ILE A 225 -16.88 -5.13 -19.39
CA ILE A 225 -15.82 -6.12 -19.17
C ILE A 225 -15.51 -6.31 -17.69
N PHE A 226 -15.29 -7.57 -17.31
CA PHE A 226 -14.63 -7.97 -16.07
C PHE A 226 -13.19 -8.39 -16.38
N THR A 227 -12.21 -7.61 -15.91
CA THR A 227 -10.79 -7.90 -16.12
C THR A 227 -10.25 -8.92 -15.11
N ALA A 228 -9.16 -9.57 -15.48
CA ALA A 228 -8.47 -10.51 -14.60
C ALA A 228 -7.56 -9.82 -13.58
N ARG A 229 -7.21 -8.54 -13.78
CA ARG A 229 -6.33 -7.76 -12.92
C ARG A 229 -6.85 -6.33 -12.81
N SER A 230 -6.80 -5.76 -11.61
CA SER A 230 -7.24 -4.38 -11.37
C SER A 230 -6.48 -3.35 -12.19
N ARG A 231 -5.18 -3.57 -12.44
CA ARG A 231 -4.34 -2.67 -13.27
C ARG A 231 -4.77 -2.57 -14.74
N ASP A 232 -5.54 -3.53 -15.24
CA ASP A 232 -6.01 -3.50 -16.63
C ASP A 232 -7.15 -2.48 -16.80
N VAL A 233 -7.92 -2.21 -15.73
CA VAL A 233 -9.08 -1.32 -15.75
C VAL A 233 -8.71 0.13 -16.14
N PRO A 234 -7.76 0.83 -15.46
CA PRO A 234 -7.42 2.20 -15.82
C PRO A 234 -6.86 2.32 -17.24
N SER A 235 -6.09 1.34 -17.71
CA SER A 235 -5.55 1.33 -19.07
C SER A 235 -6.65 1.26 -20.15
N LEU A 236 -7.69 0.47 -19.92
CA LEU A 236 -8.84 0.39 -20.83
C LEU A 236 -9.60 1.73 -20.92
N VAL A 237 -9.77 2.40 -19.77
CA VAL A 237 -10.40 3.73 -19.72
C VAL A 237 -9.52 4.78 -20.38
N ALA A 238 -8.22 4.78 -20.10
CA ALA A 238 -7.27 5.72 -20.68
C ALA A 238 -7.23 5.64 -22.21
N LYS A 239 -7.29 4.45 -22.76
CA LYS A 239 -7.37 4.21 -24.22
C LYS A 239 -8.73 4.55 -24.83
N GLY A 240 -9.73 4.86 -24.00
CA GLY A 240 -11.08 5.18 -24.47
C GLY A 240 -11.90 3.97 -24.90
N GLU A 241 -11.53 2.76 -24.50
CA GLU A 241 -12.30 1.55 -24.75
C GLU A 241 -13.56 1.50 -23.86
N PHE A 242 -13.47 2.05 -22.65
CA PHE A 242 -14.56 2.21 -21.70
C PHE A 242 -14.60 3.62 -21.12
N ALA A 243 -15.79 4.08 -20.75
CA ALA A 243 -15.96 5.43 -20.21
C ALA A 243 -15.54 5.53 -18.74
N ILE A 244 -15.71 4.46 -17.97
CA ILE A 244 -15.50 4.44 -16.51
C ILE A 244 -14.79 3.16 -16.10
N GLY A 245 -13.88 3.27 -15.11
CA GLY A 245 -13.32 2.15 -14.36
C GLY A 245 -13.80 2.18 -12.90
N PHE A 246 -14.33 1.07 -12.44
CA PHE A 246 -14.84 0.88 -11.07
C PHE A 246 -13.76 0.32 -10.16
N ALA A 247 -13.72 0.79 -8.89
CA ALA A 247 -12.84 0.28 -7.82
C ALA A 247 -11.34 0.38 -8.15
N VAL A 248 -10.94 1.48 -8.77
CA VAL A 248 -9.54 1.69 -9.19
C VAL A 248 -8.75 2.38 -8.08
N PRO A 249 -7.59 1.84 -7.69
CA PRO A 249 -6.63 2.53 -6.84
C PRO A 249 -6.17 3.87 -7.46
N SER A 250 -6.10 4.92 -6.64
CA SER A 250 -5.79 6.28 -7.13
C SER A 250 -4.47 6.37 -7.91
N TYR A 251 -3.43 5.69 -7.43
CA TYR A 251 -2.12 5.71 -8.08
C TYR A 251 -2.12 4.99 -9.45
N MET A 252 -2.94 3.94 -9.60
CA MET A 252 -3.07 3.26 -10.91
C MET A 252 -3.75 4.16 -11.94
N ALA A 253 -4.75 4.93 -11.50
CA ALA A 253 -5.38 5.94 -12.35
C ALA A 253 -4.42 7.10 -12.66
N PHE A 254 -3.64 7.53 -11.67
CA PHE A 254 -2.67 8.60 -11.85
C PHE A 254 -1.49 8.22 -12.76
N ALA A 255 -1.11 6.94 -12.79
CA ALA A 255 -0.11 6.44 -13.73
C ALA A 255 -0.51 6.69 -15.19
N GLU A 256 -1.80 6.61 -15.51
CA GLU A 256 -2.30 6.93 -16.86
C GLU A 256 -2.16 8.44 -17.17
N VAL A 257 -2.36 9.32 -16.17
CA VAL A 257 -2.10 10.77 -16.31
C VAL A 257 -0.62 11.03 -16.60
N LEU A 258 0.28 10.35 -15.89
CA LEU A 258 1.73 10.42 -16.14
C LEU A 258 2.11 9.87 -17.52
N GLY A 259 1.35 8.91 -18.03
CA GLY A 259 1.45 8.39 -19.40
C GLY A 259 0.91 9.35 -20.49
N GLY A 260 0.38 10.51 -20.11
CA GLY A 260 -0.14 11.54 -21.03
C GLY A 260 -1.60 11.36 -21.42
N TYR A 261 -2.34 10.47 -20.76
CA TYR A 261 -3.76 10.27 -21.04
C TYR A 261 -4.64 11.30 -20.32
N ASP A 262 -5.74 11.72 -20.98
CA ASP A 262 -6.74 12.64 -20.45
C ASP A 262 -7.81 11.86 -19.70
N VAL A 263 -7.51 11.54 -18.44
CA VAL A 263 -8.43 10.84 -17.52
C VAL A 263 -8.59 11.63 -16.23
N MET A 264 -9.72 11.43 -15.57
CA MET A 264 -10.07 12.07 -14.30
C MET A 264 -10.47 11.01 -13.27
N TYR A 265 -10.54 11.44 -12.01
CA TYR A 265 -10.83 10.54 -10.90
C TYR A 265 -11.88 11.13 -9.96
N VAL A 266 -12.70 10.26 -9.39
CA VAL A 266 -13.70 10.60 -8.38
C VAL A 266 -13.53 9.70 -7.16
N TYR A 267 -13.61 10.31 -5.98
CA TYR A 267 -13.78 9.63 -4.70
C TYR A 267 -15.26 9.60 -4.34
N PRO A 268 -15.94 8.47 -4.49
CA PRO A 268 -17.34 8.37 -4.07
C PRO A 268 -17.48 8.43 -2.55
N THR A 269 -18.67 8.73 -2.08
CA THR A 269 -19.00 8.71 -0.65
C THR A 269 -18.70 7.34 -0.04
N ASN A 270 -18.05 7.32 1.12
CA ASN A 270 -17.62 6.10 1.82
C ASN A 270 -16.63 5.22 1.04
N ALA A 271 -15.90 5.78 0.06
CA ALA A 271 -14.87 5.01 -0.63
C ALA A 271 -13.84 4.44 0.34
N TYR A 272 -13.42 3.20 0.08
CA TYR A 272 -12.41 2.54 0.91
C TYR A 272 -11.04 3.16 0.70
N VAL A 273 -10.27 3.23 1.78
CA VAL A 273 -8.87 3.68 1.77
C VAL A 273 -8.02 2.57 2.40
N THR A 274 -7.03 2.07 1.70
CA THR A 274 -6.05 1.14 2.28
C THR A 274 -4.82 1.87 2.79
N PRO A 275 -4.22 1.44 3.93
CA PRO A 275 -2.95 1.99 4.41
C PRO A 275 -1.73 1.44 3.65
N GLU A 276 -1.90 0.62 2.61
CA GLU A 276 -0.83 -0.13 1.94
C GLU A 276 0.10 -0.82 2.95
N PRO A 277 -0.41 -1.81 3.70
CA PRO A 277 0.30 -2.45 4.79
C PRO A 277 1.57 -3.15 4.30
N MET A 278 2.58 -3.18 5.19
CA MET A 278 3.88 -3.80 4.95
C MET A 278 4.34 -4.56 6.19
N ALA A 279 4.95 -5.72 5.98
CA ALA A 279 5.51 -6.55 7.04
C ALA A 279 6.78 -7.26 6.61
N VAL A 280 7.69 -7.50 7.55
CA VAL A 280 8.81 -8.42 7.38
C VAL A 280 8.31 -9.84 7.58
N LEU A 281 8.65 -10.73 6.67
CA LEU A 281 8.24 -12.13 6.75
C LEU A 281 9.09 -12.88 7.78
N LYS A 282 8.45 -13.74 8.58
CA LYS A 282 9.13 -14.59 9.55
C LYS A 282 10.08 -15.56 8.84
N GLY A 283 11.36 -15.53 9.23
CA GLY A 283 12.40 -16.34 8.58
C GLY A 283 12.88 -15.76 7.24
N ALA A 284 12.65 -14.48 6.99
CA ALA A 284 13.15 -13.74 5.82
C ALA A 284 14.66 -13.99 5.61
N PRO A 285 15.12 -14.15 4.35
CA PRO A 285 16.56 -14.31 4.05
C PRO A 285 17.39 -13.10 4.49
N HIS A 286 16.86 -11.88 4.37
CA HIS A 286 17.55 -10.62 4.65
C HIS A 286 16.71 -9.72 5.59
N PRO A 287 16.48 -10.13 6.86
CA PRO A 287 15.53 -9.47 7.74
C PRO A 287 15.92 -8.03 8.11
N LYS A 288 17.23 -7.72 8.18
CA LYS A 288 17.68 -6.36 8.47
C LYS A 288 17.42 -5.41 7.30
N ALA A 289 17.64 -5.87 6.07
CA ALA A 289 17.25 -5.13 4.87
C ALA A 289 15.74 -4.93 4.82
N GLY A 290 14.95 -5.94 5.22
CA GLY A 290 13.49 -5.84 5.34
C GLY A 290 13.05 -4.75 6.33
N HIS A 291 13.61 -4.73 7.54
CA HIS A 291 13.31 -3.68 8.53
C HIS A 291 13.79 -2.29 8.08
N ALA A 292 14.97 -2.22 7.47
CA ALA A 292 15.51 -0.96 6.93
C ALA A 292 14.64 -0.42 5.78
N PHE A 293 14.03 -1.28 4.96
CA PHE A 293 13.11 -0.87 3.90
C PHE A 293 11.85 -0.23 4.48
N ILE A 294 11.23 -0.86 5.50
CA ILE A 294 10.08 -0.27 6.20
C ILE A 294 10.45 1.08 6.83
N GLU A 295 11.58 1.13 7.55
CA GLU A 295 12.07 2.38 8.16
C GLU A 295 12.24 3.47 7.09
N PHE A 296 12.90 3.16 5.96
CA PHE A 296 13.12 4.09 4.87
C PHE A 296 11.81 4.66 4.33
N LEU A 297 10.83 3.80 4.03
CA LEU A 297 9.55 4.25 3.46
C LEU A 297 8.74 5.13 4.42
N LEU A 298 8.97 5.03 5.73
CA LEU A 298 8.35 5.88 6.74
C LEU A 298 9.10 7.20 6.97
N THR A 299 10.28 7.40 6.38
CA THR A 299 10.99 8.68 6.39
C THR A 299 10.33 9.69 5.43
N GLU A 300 10.64 10.98 5.59
CA GLU A 300 10.20 12.01 4.65
C GLU A 300 10.69 11.74 3.22
N GLU A 301 11.92 11.23 3.07
CA GLU A 301 12.50 10.86 1.78
C GLU A 301 11.71 9.72 1.11
N GLY A 302 11.41 8.66 1.86
CA GLY A 302 10.60 7.54 1.38
C GLY A 302 9.16 7.97 1.02
N GLN A 303 8.54 8.82 1.84
CA GLN A 303 7.20 9.33 1.57
C GLN A 303 7.12 10.19 0.30
N LYS A 304 8.18 10.92 -0.07
CA LYS A 304 8.23 11.70 -1.33
C LYS A 304 8.11 10.81 -2.56
N VAL A 305 8.64 9.58 -2.53
CA VAL A 305 8.49 8.62 -3.63
C VAL A 305 7.02 8.34 -3.92
N PHE A 306 6.21 8.23 -2.87
CA PHE A 306 4.77 7.98 -2.98
C PHE A 306 4.00 9.19 -3.49
N MET A 307 4.32 10.39 -2.98
CA MET A 307 3.64 11.63 -3.38
C MET A 307 3.77 11.89 -4.88
N ASP A 308 4.93 11.59 -5.48
CA ASP A 308 5.16 11.71 -6.92
C ASP A 308 4.40 10.68 -7.76
N ARG A 309 3.72 9.73 -7.11
CA ARG A 309 2.93 8.67 -7.75
C ARG A 309 1.43 8.74 -7.43
N GLY A 310 0.98 9.82 -6.78
CA GLY A 310 -0.44 10.01 -6.46
C GLY A 310 -0.91 9.23 -5.25
N LEU A 311 0.00 8.85 -4.36
CA LEU A 311 -0.26 8.26 -3.07
C LEU A 311 -0.10 9.31 -1.97
N PHE A 312 -0.79 9.12 -0.84
CA PHE A 312 -0.83 10.12 0.22
C PHE A 312 0.04 9.70 1.42
N PRO A 313 0.64 10.68 2.14
CA PRO A 313 1.46 10.36 3.29
C PRO A 313 0.68 9.62 4.37
N ILE A 314 1.30 8.59 4.97
CA ILE A 314 0.74 7.85 6.10
C ILE A 314 0.81 8.65 7.41
N THR A 315 1.66 9.67 7.48
CA THR A 315 1.82 10.51 8.66
C THR A 315 1.16 11.88 8.48
N PRO A 316 0.39 12.36 9.49
CA PRO A 316 -0.24 13.69 9.44
C PRO A 316 0.74 14.86 9.34
N LYS A 317 2.01 14.64 9.65
CA LYS A 317 3.06 15.68 9.61
C LYS A 317 3.48 16.08 8.20
N LEU A 318 3.27 15.20 7.24
CA LEU A 318 3.68 15.44 5.86
C LEU A 318 2.48 15.90 5.03
N LYS A 319 2.77 16.79 4.09
CA LYS A 319 1.82 17.24 3.07
C LYS A 319 2.45 17.05 1.70
N VAL A 320 1.64 16.67 0.73
CA VAL A 320 2.05 16.65 -0.67
C VAL A 320 2.42 18.07 -1.08
N GLN A 321 3.69 18.30 -1.34
CA GLN A 321 4.22 19.57 -1.80
C GLN A 321 4.95 19.32 -3.11
N GLY A 322 4.62 20.10 -4.12
CA GLY A 322 5.24 20.02 -5.43
C GLY A 322 5.41 21.39 -6.04
N ALA A 323 6.52 21.61 -6.74
CA ALA A 323 6.65 22.78 -7.60
C ALA A 323 5.57 22.76 -8.69
N PRO A 324 5.16 23.93 -9.22
CA PRO A 324 4.23 23.99 -10.34
C PRO A 324 4.69 23.09 -11.50
N GLY A 325 3.79 22.21 -11.97
CA GLY A 325 4.08 21.26 -13.04
C GLY A 325 4.76 19.96 -12.63
N SER A 326 5.17 19.81 -11.35
CA SER A 326 5.70 18.53 -10.82
C SER A 326 4.63 17.43 -10.77
N ASN A 327 5.07 16.17 -10.70
CA ASN A 327 4.14 15.04 -10.56
C ASN A 327 3.31 15.13 -9.27
N ALA A 328 3.90 15.57 -8.17
CA ALA A 328 3.18 15.77 -6.91
C ALA A 328 2.06 16.82 -7.05
N GLU A 329 2.31 17.95 -7.75
CA GLU A 329 1.27 18.96 -7.98
C GLU A 329 0.18 18.45 -8.94
N LYS A 330 0.55 17.71 -10.00
CA LYS A 330 -0.42 17.04 -10.87
C LYS A 330 -1.30 16.03 -10.11
N ALA A 331 -0.69 15.27 -9.18
CA ALA A 331 -1.42 14.32 -8.33
C ALA A 331 -2.46 15.03 -7.45
N VAL A 332 -2.10 16.16 -6.84
CA VAL A 332 -3.02 16.97 -6.04
C VAL A 332 -4.20 17.47 -6.89
N GLN A 333 -3.94 17.98 -8.11
CA GLN A 333 -4.99 18.42 -9.03
C GLN A 333 -5.89 17.25 -9.45
N PHE A 334 -5.31 16.11 -9.76
CA PHE A 334 -6.02 14.91 -10.14
C PHE A 334 -6.95 14.39 -9.03
N THR A 335 -6.54 14.54 -7.78
CA THR A 335 -7.26 14.09 -6.59
C THR A 335 -8.12 15.19 -5.93
N ALA A 336 -8.51 16.21 -6.71
CA ALA A 336 -9.37 17.31 -6.25
C ALA A 336 -8.85 18.08 -5.03
N GLY A 337 -7.52 18.22 -4.92
CA GLY A 337 -6.87 19.05 -3.91
C GLY A 337 -6.46 18.31 -2.63
N ILE A 338 -6.54 16.99 -2.57
CA ILE A 338 -6.06 16.21 -1.42
C ILE A 338 -4.54 16.35 -1.33
N ARG A 339 -4.03 16.81 -0.17
CA ARG A 339 -2.60 17.03 0.08
C ARG A 339 -2.06 16.28 1.29
N SER A 340 -2.92 15.86 2.19
CA SER A 340 -2.48 15.31 3.48
C SER A 340 -3.39 14.20 3.97
N PHE A 341 -2.92 13.52 5.00
CA PHE A 341 -3.69 12.56 5.77
C PHE A 341 -5.08 13.09 6.18
N TYR A 342 -5.17 14.36 6.58
CA TYR A 342 -6.43 14.95 7.07
C TYR A 342 -7.41 15.36 5.96
N ASP A 343 -6.92 15.51 4.74
CA ASP A 343 -7.78 15.88 3.61
C ASP A 343 -8.54 14.68 3.05
N ILE A 344 -8.10 13.46 3.38
CA ILE A 344 -8.78 12.23 2.98
C ILE A 344 -10.01 12.06 3.88
N GLN A 345 -11.17 12.35 3.31
CA GLN A 345 -12.44 12.12 3.99
C GLN A 345 -12.84 10.65 3.82
N VAL A 346 -12.59 9.87 4.86
CA VAL A 346 -13.02 8.48 4.90
C VAL A 346 -14.31 8.40 5.70
N GLY A 347 -15.45 8.40 5.01
CA GLY A 347 -16.71 7.97 5.59
C GLY A 347 -16.74 6.45 5.60
N ASN A 348 -16.03 5.84 6.56
CA ASN A 348 -15.87 4.39 6.54
C ASN A 348 -17.10 3.68 7.10
N VAL A 349 -17.83 3.00 6.24
CA VAL A 349 -18.91 2.04 6.58
C VAL A 349 -18.44 0.60 6.48
N TYR A 350 -17.23 0.39 5.99
CA TYR A 350 -16.62 -0.90 5.76
C TYR A 350 -15.95 -1.41 7.04
N ASP A 351 -16.38 -2.55 7.55
CA ASP A 351 -15.72 -3.25 8.65
C ASP A 351 -14.74 -4.28 8.06
N GLU A 352 -13.46 -3.89 8.05
CA GLU A 352 -12.40 -4.73 7.50
C GLU A 352 -12.28 -6.08 8.21
N LYS A 353 -12.64 -6.18 9.48
CA LYS A 353 -12.62 -7.45 10.23
C LYS A 353 -13.65 -8.43 9.70
N ILE A 354 -14.87 -7.92 9.43
CA ILE A 354 -15.95 -8.75 8.87
C ILE A 354 -15.63 -9.09 7.41
N ALA A 355 -15.28 -8.11 6.61
CA ALA A 355 -15.02 -8.28 5.18
C ALA A 355 -13.80 -9.14 4.88
N GLY A 356 -12.78 -9.10 5.75
CA GLY A 356 -11.56 -9.92 5.65
C GLY A 356 -11.69 -11.34 6.20
N GLU A 357 -12.82 -11.71 6.81
CA GLU A 357 -13.05 -13.10 7.22
C GLU A 357 -13.11 -14.03 6.00
N LYS A 358 -12.36 -15.13 6.06
CA LYS A 358 -12.31 -16.12 4.98
C LYS A 358 -13.70 -16.55 4.51
N LYS A 359 -14.62 -16.80 5.45
CA LYS A 359 -16.00 -17.18 5.14
C LYS A 359 -16.73 -16.09 4.37
N ARG A 360 -16.52 -14.80 4.76
CA ARG A 360 -17.15 -13.65 4.10
C ARG A 360 -16.64 -13.48 2.68
N ILE A 361 -15.31 -13.58 2.50
CA ILE A 361 -14.68 -13.53 1.17
C ILE A 361 -15.21 -14.64 0.27
N GLU A 362 -15.31 -15.88 0.78
CA GLU A 362 -15.85 -17.01 0.04
C GLU A 362 -17.32 -16.81 -0.34
N GLU A 363 -18.13 -16.24 0.56
CA GLU A 363 -19.55 -15.95 0.33
C GLU A 363 -19.74 -14.89 -0.77
N VAL A 364 -19.03 -13.76 -0.68
CA VAL A 364 -19.07 -12.69 -1.68
C VAL A 364 -18.63 -13.21 -3.05
N ASN A 365 -17.53 -13.94 -3.10
CA ASN A 365 -17.00 -14.50 -4.34
C ASN A 365 -17.93 -15.55 -4.96
N ALA A 366 -18.55 -16.39 -4.16
CA ALA A 366 -19.52 -17.38 -4.63
C ALA A 366 -20.79 -16.72 -5.19
N TYR A 367 -21.30 -15.70 -4.48
CA TYR A 367 -22.46 -14.95 -4.93
C TYR A 367 -22.17 -14.20 -6.25
N PHE A 368 -21.06 -13.46 -6.31
CA PHE A 368 -20.63 -12.78 -7.52
C PHE A 368 -20.56 -13.73 -8.71
N ARG A 369 -19.90 -14.88 -8.54
CA ARG A 369 -19.71 -15.86 -9.62
C ARG A 369 -21.06 -16.35 -10.14
N LYS A 370 -21.93 -16.79 -9.24
CA LYS A 370 -23.21 -17.39 -9.58
C LYS A 370 -24.22 -16.38 -10.14
N GLU A 371 -24.33 -15.21 -9.50
CA GLU A 371 -25.43 -14.28 -9.80
C GLU A 371 -25.03 -13.19 -10.80
N ILE A 372 -23.74 -12.93 -10.96
CA ILE A 372 -23.24 -11.88 -11.87
C ILE A 372 -22.39 -12.48 -12.99
N ALA A 373 -21.27 -13.12 -12.69
CA ALA A 373 -20.31 -13.50 -13.70
C ALA A 373 -20.86 -14.52 -14.71
N GLU A 374 -21.55 -15.57 -14.23
CA GLU A 374 -22.15 -16.60 -15.08
C GLU A 374 -23.34 -16.06 -15.90
N LYS A 375 -24.05 -15.08 -15.37
CA LYS A 375 -25.24 -14.48 -15.99
C LYS A 375 -24.94 -13.20 -16.78
N HIS A 376 -23.69 -12.71 -16.77
CA HIS A 376 -23.34 -11.41 -17.31
C HIS A 376 -23.79 -11.18 -18.75
N LYS A 377 -23.68 -12.20 -19.61
CA LYS A 377 -24.16 -12.12 -21.01
C LYS A 377 -25.66 -11.91 -21.13
N GLU A 378 -26.43 -12.33 -20.13
CA GLU A 378 -27.89 -12.13 -20.06
C GLU A 378 -28.23 -10.77 -19.42
N ILE A 379 -27.47 -10.38 -18.39
CA ILE A 379 -27.63 -9.11 -17.67
C ILE A 379 -27.38 -7.91 -18.58
N ILE A 380 -26.37 -7.99 -19.46
CA ILE A 380 -25.98 -6.89 -20.36
C ILE A 380 -26.89 -6.75 -21.59
N LYS A 381 -27.72 -7.75 -21.91
CA LYS A 381 -28.70 -7.66 -23.01
C LYS A 381 -29.83 -6.70 -22.68
#